data_8d5b3347ffe065dc57397051db51be37
#
_entry.id   8d5b3347ffe065dc57397051db51be37
#
_cell.length_a   1.000
_cell.length_b   1.000
_cell.length_c   1.000
_cell.angle_alpha   90.00
_cell.angle_beta   90.00
_cell.angle_gamma   90.00
#
_symmetry.space_group_name_H-M   'P 1'
#
loop_
_entity.id
_entity.type
_entity.pdbx_description
1 polymer ?
#
loop_
_entity_poly.entity_id
_entity_poly.type
_entity_poly.pdbx_seq_one_letter_code
_entity_poly.pdbx_strand_id
1 'polypeptide(L)'
;MLNTLVVCLISIFGNVVFSTMAGYALGRLKWRGRGLVFTMFMGTMVIPIEGVMISQFLIIRSIHLQNTLLAVALPGLCGAINILLMTNAFRSIPMELEEAAMVDGANLWQRFFHICVPQVKGTMTVVGIFAFVGAWNDFLWPLIAISDESKYTLTLGMNRLKGMFIQDPRLIAAGALVSLIPIIVFF
;
A
#
# COMPACT_ATOMS: atom_id res chain seq x y z
N MET A 1 10.21 -16.03 2.45
CA MET A 1 10.04 -14.99 3.48
C MET A 1 10.72 -13.67 3.14
N LEU A 2 12.03 -13.67 2.81
CA LEU A 2 12.75 -12.41 2.53
C LEU A 2 12.08 -11.59 1.41
N ASN A 3 11.70 -12.23 0.30
CA ASN A 3 11.01 -11.56 -0.81
C ASN A 3 9.71 -10.87 -0.36
N THR A 4 8.92 -11.54 0.47
CA THR A 4 7.67 -10.96 1.01
C THR A 4 7.96 -9.76 1.89
N LEU A 5 8.97 -9.83 2.76
CA LEU A 5 9.37 -8.70 3.60
C LEU A 5 9.81 -7.50 2.75
N VAL A 6 10.58 -7.73 1.68
CA VAL A 6 10.98 -6.67 0.74
C VAL A 6 9.75 -6.03 0.08
N VAL A 7 8.80 -6.85 -0.41
CA VAL A 7 7.55 -6.33 -1.00
C VAL A 7 6.76 -5.53 0.03
N CYS A 8 6.61 -6.04 1.26
CA CYS A 8 5.91 -5.34 2.34
C CYS A 8 6.57 -3.99 2.68
N LEU A 9 7.89 -3.94 2.79
CA LEU A 9 8.61 -2.69 3.08
C LEU A 9 8.39 -1.64 1.98
N ILE A 10 8.48 -2.05 0.71
CA ILE A 10 8.21 -1.17 -0.43
C ILE A 10 6.76 -0.69 -0.39
N SER A 11 5.80 -1.60 -0.13
CA SER A 11 4.38 -1.28 -0.07
C SER A 11 4.04 -0.35 1.09
N ILE A 12 4.59 -0.58 2.29
CA ILE A 12 4.41 0.31 3.45
C ILE A 12 4.94 1.71 3.13
N PHE A 13 6.20 1.78 2.69
CA PHE A 13 6.83 3.06 2.38
C PHE A 13 6.04 3.84 1.32
N GLY A 14 5.70 3.18 0.21
CA GLY A 14 4.94 3.80 -0.88
C GLY A 14 3.56 4.28 -0.42
N ASN A 15 2.79 3.41 0.26
CA ASN A 15 1.45 3.79 0.73
C ASN A 15 1.50 4.94 1.75
N VAL A 16 2.41 4.89 2.72
CA VAL A 16 2.53 5.96 3.72
C VAL A 16 2.91 7.29 3.04
N VAL A 17 3.91 7.28 2.16
CA VAL A 17 4.37 8.51 1.50
C VAL A 17 3.31 9.06 0.54
N PHE A 18 2.86 8.24 -0.42
CA PHE A 18 1.95 8.72 -1.47
C PHE A 18 0.55 9.04 -0.93
N SER A 19 0.01 8.24 0.00
CA SER A 19 -1.31 8.53 0.58
C SER A 19 -1.27 9.74 1.50
N THR A 20 -0.14 9.99 2.21
CA THR A 20 0.01 11.20 3.03
C THR A 20 0.07 12.45 2.15
N MET A 21 0.85 12.43 1.08
CA MET A 21 0.93 13.56 0.14
C MET A 21 -0.41 13.81 -0.57
N ALA A 22 -1.04 12.74 -1.09
CA ALA A 22 -2.34 12.82 -1.75
C ALA A 22 -3.44 13.28 -0.75
N GLY A 23 -3.43 12.72 0.46
CA GLY A 23 -4.38 13.08 1.52
C GLY A 23 -4.29 14.55 1.92
N TYR A 24 -3.08 15.10 2.05
CA TYR A 24 -2.89 16.53 2.29
C TYR A 24 -3.38 17.38 1.13
N ALA A 25 -3.00 17.02 -0.11
CA ALA A 25 -3.45 17.74 -1.29
C ALA A 25 -4.98 17.76 -1.45
N LEU A 26 -5.63 16.62 -1.18
CA LEU A 26 -7.07 16.45 -1.28
C LEU A 26 -7.83 16.93 -0.03
N GLY A 27 -7.19 16.94 1.13
CA GLY A 27 -7.81 17.34 2.39
C GLY A 27 -7.72 18.85 2.67
N ARG A 28 -6.54 19.45 2.41
CA ARG A 28 -6.18 20.79 2.86
C ARG A 28 -6.03 21.81 1.74
N LEU A 29 -5.40 21.43 0.63
CA LEU A 29 -5.15 22.40 -0.43
C LEU A 29 -6.42 22.74 -1.20
N LYS A 30 -6.56 24.02 -1.55
CA LYS A 30 -7.66 24.54 -2.37
C LYS A 30 -7.20 24.63 -3.82
N TRP A 31 -7.68 23.75 -4.68
CA TRP A 31 -7.41 23.78 -6.12
C TRP A 31 -8.61 23.31 -6.94
N ARG A 32 -8.67 23.76 -8.21
CA ARG A 32 -9.79 23.43 -9.12
C ARG A 32 -9.71 21.93 -9.50
N GLY A 33 -10.85 21.23 -9.38
CA GLY A 33 -10.90 19.81 -9.72
C GLY A 33 -10.63 18.84 -8.55
N ARG A 34 -10.29 19.33 -7.34
CA ARG A 34 -10.02 18.49 -6.16
C ARG A 34 -11.13 17.46 -5.89
N GLY A 35 -12.40 17.90 -5.94
CA GLY A 35 -13.53 17.02 -5.71
C GLY A 35 -13.64 15.92 -6.76
N LEU A 36 -13.43 16.24 -8.05
CA LEU A 36 -13.44 15.27 -9.14
C LEU A 36 -12.35 14.21 -8.95
N VAL A 37 -11.11 14.63 -8.68
CA VAL A 37 -9.99 13.70 -8.45
C VAL A 37 -10.27 12.81 -7.23
N PHE A 38 -10.79 13.36 -6.14
CA PHE A 38 -11.19 12.57 -4.97
C PHE A 38 -12.27 11.53 -5.33
N THR A 39 -13.31 11.93 -6.08
CA THR A 39 -14.36 11.01 -6.52
C THR A 39 -13.82 9.93 -7.46
N MET A 40 -12.88 10.26 -8.34
CA MET A 40 -12.20 9.26 -9.19
C MET A 40 -11.46 8.20 -8.35
N PHE A 41 -10.69 8.60 -7.33
CA PHE A 41 -10.06 7.64 -6.42
C PHE A 41 -11.10 6.77 -5.69
N MET A 42 -12.18 7.35 -5.20
CA MET A 42 -13.25 6.58 -4.55
C MET A 42 -13.93 5.63 -5.55
N GLY A 43 -14.09 6.03 -6.81
CA GLY A 43 -14.63 5.18 -7.87
C GLY A 43 -13.80 3.93 -8.12
N THR A 44 -12.48 3.99 -7.98
CA THR A 44 -11.61 2.80 -8.13
C THR A 44 -11.88 1.71 -7.09
N MET A 45 -12.45 2.04 -5.94
CA MET A 45 -12.79 1.04 -4.91
C MET A 45 -13.95 0.12 -5.30
N VAL A 46 -14.76 0.54 -6.27
CA VAL A 46 -15.89 -0.26 -6.79
C VAL A 46 -15.43 -1.26 -7.85
N ILE A 47 -14.27 -1.01 -8.46
CA ILE A 47 -13.74 -1.87 -9.52
C ILE A 47 -13.04 -3.07 -8.88
N PRO A 48 -13.47 -4.32 -9.15
CA PRO A 48 -12.79 -5.49 -8.64
C PRO A 48 -11.38 -5.60 -9.24
N ILE A 49 -10.40 -5.85 -8.38
CA ILE A 49 -8.98 -5.88 -8.77
C ILE A 49 -8.70 -6.93 -9.86
N GLU A 50 -9.43 -8.04 -9.83
CA GLU A 50 -9.33 -9.12 -10.79
C GLU A 50 -9.66 -8.65 -12.21
N GLY A 51 -10.58 -7.70 -12.36
CA GLY A 51 -10.97 -7.13 -13.64
C GLY A 51 -9.88 -6.30 -14.32
N VAL A 52 -8.92 -5.78 -13.56
CA VAL A 52 -7.82 -4.93 -14.07
C VAL A 52 -6.46 -5.63 -14.12
N MET A 53 -6.35 -6.84 -13.57
CA MET A 53 -5.09 -7.58 -13.46
C MET A 53 -4.38 -7.79 -14.80
N ILE A 54 -5.11 -8.12 -15.86
CA ILE A 54 -4.52 -8.35 -17.19
C ILE A 54 -3.92 -7.05 -17.72
N SER A 55 -4.64 -5.93 -17.60
CA SER A 55 -4.15 -4.63 -18.03
C SER A 55 -2.92 -4.19 -17.23
N GLN A 56 -2.93 -4.41 -15.91
CA GLN A 56 -1.77 -4.16 -15.05
C GLN A 56 -0.56 -4.99 -15.47
N PHE A 57 -0.74 -6.27 -15.76
CA PHE A 57 0.32 -7.14 -16.24
C PHE A 57 0.93 -6.65 -17.55
N LEU A 58 0.09 -6.24 -18.51
CA LEU A 58 0.55 -5.70 -19.79
C LEU A 58 1.37 -4.41 -19.60
N ILE A 59 0.96 -3.54 -18.69
CA ILE A 59 1.71 -2.32 -18.33
C ILE A 59 3.07 -2.69 -17.70
N ILE A 60 3.09 -3.56 -16.71
CA ILE A 60 4.33 -4.03 -16.05
C ILE A 60 5.29 -4.66 -17.06
N ARG A 61 4.74 -5.44 -18.01
CA ARG A 61 5.52 -6.05 -19.08
C ARG A 61 6.09 -5.01 -20.06
N SER A 62 5.32 -4.00 -20.41
CA SER A 62 5.76 -2.94 -21.34
C SER A 62 6.92 -2.10 -20.81
N ILE A 63 7.00 -1.95 -19.49
CA ILE A 63 8.10 -1.26 -18.80
C ILE A 63 9.23 -2.20 -18.35
N HIS A 64 9.23 -3.46 -18.82
CA HIS A 64 10.25 -4.47 -18.55
C HIS A 64 10.49 -4.78 -17.07
N LEU A 65 9.47 -4.60 -16.22
CA LEU A 65 9.54 -4.92 -14.78
C LEU A 65 8.98 -6.31 -14.43
N GLN A 66 8.47 -7.08 -15.39
CA GLN A 66 7.96 -8.43 -15.13
C GLN A 66 9.03 -9.28 -14.41
N ASN A 67 8.56 -10.20 -13.57
CA ASN A 67 9.42 -11.09 -12.81
C ASN A 67 10.39 -10.36 -11.86
N THR A 68 9.96 -9.28 -11.22
CA THR A 68 10.68 -8.55 -10.18
C THR A 68 9.80 -8.34 -8.95
N LEU A 69 10.41 -8.19 -7.77
CA LEU A 69 9.67 -7.85 -6.54
C LEU A 69 9.04 -6.46 -6.63
N LEU A 70 9.64 -5.56 -7.41
CA LEU A 70 9.09 -4.23 -7.66
C LEU A 70 7.77 -4.32 -8.46
N ALA A 71 7.68 -5.24 -9.44
CA ALA A 71 6.44 -5.48 -10.17
C ALA A 71 5.29 -5.90 -9.26
N VAL A 72 5.60 -6.62 -8.18
CA VAL A 72 4.59 -7.04 -7.19
C VAL A 72 4.13 -5.85 -6.36
N ALA A 73 5.03 -5.01 -5.89
CA ALA A 73 4.70 -3.90 -5.00
C ALA A 73 4.04 -2.71 -5.73
N LEU A 74 4.43 -2.43 -6.97
CA LEU A 74 4.13 -1.19 -7.69
C LEU A 74 2.64 -0.88 -7.84
N PRO A 75 1.75 -1.82 -8.23
CA PRO A 75 0.32 -1.53 -8.37
C PRO A 75 -0.37 -1.16 -7.05
N GLY A 76 0.16 -1.66 -5.93
CA GLY A 76 -0.38 -1.44 -4.60
C GLY A 76 0.19 -0.25 -3.83
N LEU A 77 1.08 0.57 -4.43
CA LEU A 77 1.76 1.67 -3.70
C LEU A 77 0.87 2.83 -3.28
N CYS A 78 -0.33 2.95 -3.85
CA CYS A 78 -1.23 4.07 -3.58
C CYS A 78 -2.69 3.59 -3.57
N GLY A 79 -3.10 2.96 -2.48
CA GLY A 79 -4.46 2.45 -2.33
C GLY A 79 -5.49 3.55 -2.07
N ALA A 80 -6.66 3.48 -2.73
CA ALA A 80 -7.72 4.48 -2.58
C ALA A 80 -8.23 4.59 -1.13
N ILE A 81 -8.33 3.48 -0.40
CA ILE A 81 -8.71 3.47 1.02
C ILE A 81 -7.70 4.25 1.87
N ASN A 82 -6.40 4.11 1.59
CA ASN A 82 -5.34 4.79 2.32
C ASN A 82 -5.37 6.31 2.04
N ILE A 83 -5.66 6.71 0.79
CA ILE A 83 -5.88 8.12 0.43
C ILE A 83 -7.10 8.67 1.17
N LEU A 84 -8.19 7.92 1.22
CA LEU A 84 -9.42 8.32 1.94
C LEU A 84 -9.13 8.56 3.42
N LEU A 85 -8.46 7.61 4.09
CA LEU A 85 -8.10 7.72 5.50
C LEU A 85 -7.24 8.96 5.76
N MET A 86 -6.19 9.15 4.97
CA MET A 86 -5.32 10.31 5.11
C MET A 86 -6.04 11.63 4.81
N THR A 87 -6.89 11.66 3.78
CA THR A 87 -7.69 12.86 3.45
C THR A 87 -8.58 13.26 4.62
N ASN A 88 -9.27 12.30 5.24
CA ASN A 88 -10.14 12.55 6.39
C ASN A 88 -9.33 12.97 7.63
N ALA A 89 -8.18 12.33 7.88
CA ALA A 89 -7.31 12.72 8.97
C ALA A 89 -6.77 14.15 8.81
N PHE A 90 -6.38 14.55 7.61
CA PHE A 90 -5.98 15.93 7.38
C PHE A 90 -7.14 16.91 7.52
N ARG A 91 -8.36 16.55 7.09
CA ARG A 91 -9.55 17.41 7.24
C ARG A 91 -9.93 17.66 8.71
N SER A 92 -9.62 16.73 9.61
CA SER A 92 -9.94 16.86 11.04
C SER A 92 -8.99 17.80 11.79
N ILE A 93 -7.87 18.21 11.22
CA ILE A 93 -6.96 19.16 11.85
C ILE A 93 -7.62 20.56 11.83
N PRO A 94 -7.66 21.32 12.95
CA PRO A 94 -8.14 22.70 12.97
C PRO A 94 -7.42 23.59 11.94
N MET A 95 -8.17 24.45 11.25
CA MET A 95 -7.61 25.30 10.18
C MET A 95 -6.70 26.38 10.77
N GLU A 96 -7.02 26.81 11.97
CA GLU A 96 -6.34 27.85 12.72
C GLU A 96 -4.84 27.56 12.92
N LEU A 97 -4.47 26.27 13.01
CA LEU A 97 -3.06 25.88 13.14
C LEU A 97 -2.25 26.19 11.88
N GLU A 98 -2.83 25.96 10.71
CA GLU A 98 -2.15 26.30 9.45
C GLU A 98 -2.19 27.81 9.18
N GLU A 99 -3.27 28.50 9.56
CA GLU A 99 -3.41 29.96 9.42
C GLU A 99 -2.39 30.69 10.30
N ALA A 100 -2.24 30.28 11.56
CA ALA A 100 -1.21 30.82 12.44
C ALA A 100 0.20 30.65 11.85
N ALA A 101 0.51 29.46 11.35
CA ALA A 101 1.79 29.22 10.71
C ALA A 101 2.02 30.04 9.42
N MET A 102 0.95 30.35 8.67
CA MET A 102 1.06 31.25 7.53
C MET A 102 1.39 32.68 7.94
N VAL A 103 0.81 33.15 9.04
CA VAL A 103 1.14 34.47 9.63
C VAL A 103 2.60 34.52 10.07
N ASP A 104 3.12 33.40 10.62
CA ASP A 104 4.54 33.24 11.00
C ASP A 104 5.48 33.07 9.80
N GLY A 105 4.96 33.12 8.55
CA GLY A 105 5.75 33.03 7.33
C GLY A 105 6.11 31.61 6.90
N ALA A 106 5.47 30.58 7.46
CA ALA A 106 5.74 29.19 7.07
C ALA A 106 5.28 28.91 5.62
N ASN A 107 6.17 28.37 4.82
CA ASN A 107 5.86 27.92 3.46
C ASN A 107 5.05 26.61 3.48
N LEU A 108 4.56 26.17 2.29
CA LEU A 108 3.73 24.98 2.14
C LEU A 108 4.38 23.72 2.74
N TRP A 109 5.67 23.50 2.47
CA TRP A 109 6.39 22.32 2.94
C TRP A 109 6.62 22.34 4.45
N GLN A 110 6.88 23.51 5.01
CA GLN A 110 7.00 23.68 6.47
C GLN A 110 5.68 23.36 7.15
N ARG A 111 4.56 23.87 6.65
CA ARG A 111 3.22 23.54 7.17
C ARG A 111 2.93 22.03 7.05
N PHE A 112 3.24 21.44 5.90
CA PHE A 112 3.04 20.01 5.68
C PHE A 112 3.85 19.18 6.68
N PHE A 113 5.18 19.32 6.72
CA PHE A 113 6.06 18.44 7.49
C PHE A 113 6.06 18.74 9.00
N HIS A 114 5.98 20.01 9.40
CA HIS A 114 6.15 20.37 10.81
C HIS A 114 4.83 20.55 11.57
N ILE A 115 3.71 20.79 10.86
CA ILE A 115 2.42 21.03 11.50
C ILE A 115 1.44 19.90 11.21
N CYS A 116 1.17 19.59 9.94
CA CYS A 116 0.09 18.69 9.58
C CYS A 116 0.49 17.21 9.72
N VAL A 117 1.67 16.80 9.22
CA VAL A 117 2.13 15.40 9.29
C VAL A 117 2.25 14.89 10.74
N PRO A 118 2.80 15.64 11.70
CA PRO A 118 2.84 15.20 13.09
C PRO A 118 1.47 14.90 13.71
N GLN A 119 0.43 15.61 13.30
CA GLN A 119 -0.94 15.43 13.81
C GLN A 119 -1.61 14.15 13.30
N VAL A 120 -1.20 13.66 12.15
CA VAL A 120 -1.81 12.48 11.51
C VAL A 120 -0.96 11.21 11.63
N LYS A 121 0.08 11.20 12.47
CA LYS A 121 0.98 10.03 12.67
C LYS A 121 0.21 8.75 12.98
N GLY A 122 -0.84 8.83 13.83
CA GLY A 122 -1.68 7.69 14.15
C GLY A 122 -2.33 7.08 12.90
N THR A 123 -2.89 7.92 12.01
CA THR A 123 -3.47 7.46 10.76
C THR A 123 -2.41 6.92 9.79
N MET A 124 -1.21 7.53 9.75
CA MET A 124 -0.09 6.98 8.96
C MET A 124 0.30 5.57 9.40
N THR A 125 0.28 5.29 10.72
CA THR A 125 0.51 3.95 11.25
C THR A 125 -0.57 2.98 10.76
N VAL A 126 -1.84 3.36 10.80
CA VAL A 126 -2.95 2.54 10.28
C VAL A 126 -2.78 2.26 8.78
N VAL A 127 -2.39 3.26 7.99
CA VAL A 127 -2.08 3.09 6.55
C VAL A 127 -0.93 2.10 6.36
N GLY A 128 0.12 2.20 7.18
CA GLY A 128 1.24 1.24 7.14
C GLY A 128 0.81 -0.18 7.46
N ILE A 129 -0.06 -0.36 8.47
CA ILE A 129 -0.63 -1.66 8.83
C ILE A 129 -1.45 -2.25 7.67
N PHE A 130 -2.33 -1.47 7.04
CA PHE A 130 -3.12 -1.94 5.90
C PHE A 130 -2.25 -2.31 4.71
N ALA A 131 -1.22 -1.52 4.41
CA ALA A 131 -0.27 -1.83 3.35
C ALA A 131 0.52 -3.12 3.64
N PHE A 132 0.95 -3.33 4.90
CA PHE A 132 1.62 -4.56 5.31
C PHE A 132 0.71 -5.77 5.14
N VAL A 133 -0.48 -5.74 5.73
CA VAL A 133 -1.43 -6.88 5.69
C VAL A 133 -1.83 -7.21 4.25
N GLY A 134 -2.08 -6.19 3.42
CA GLY A 134 -2.39 -6.37 2.01
C GLY A 134 -1.25 -7.05 1.25
N ALA A 135 -0.03 -6.54 1.36
CA ALA A 135 1.14 -7.09 0.68
C ALA A 135 1.55 -8.47 1.22
N TRP A 136 1.40 -8.71 2.52
CA TRP A 136 1.74 -9.98 3.15
C TRP A 136 0.83 -11.11 2.70
N ASN A 137 -0.48 -10.84 2.56
CA ASN A 137 -1.48 -11.85 2.20
C ASN A 137 -1.71 -11.95 0.69
N ASP A 138 -1.08 -11.09 -0.13
CA ASP A 138 -1.29 -11.10 -1.56
C ASP A 138 -0.75 -12.40 -2.18
N PHE A 139 -1.61 -13.02 -2.96
CA PHE A 139 -1.33 -14.26 -3.66
C PHE A 139 -1.55 -14.13 -5.18
N LEU A 140 -2.67 -13.52 -5.57
CA LEU A 140 -3.10 -13.53 -6.97
C LEU A 140 -2.18 -12.72 -7.86
N TRP A 141 -1.80 -11.54 -7.41
CA TRP A 141 -0.94 -10.67 -8.20
C TRP A 141 0.49 -11.21 -8.31
N PRO A 142 1.18 -11.64 -7.23
CA PRO A 142 2.45 -12.34 -7.33
C PRO A 142 2.43 -13.55 -8.26
N LEU A 143 1.35 -14.32 -8.27
CA LEU A 143 1.19 -15.50 -9.15
C LEU A 143 1.25 -15.13 -10.64
N ILE A 144 0.74 -13.95 -11.00
CA ILE A 144 0.75 -13.46 -12.39
C ILE A 144 2.07 -12.74 -12.72
N ALA A 145 2.61 -11.98 -11.77
CA ALA A 145 3.75 -11.08 -12.00
C ALA A 145 5.11 -11.79 -11.95
N ILE A 146 5.21 -12.92 -11.22
CA ILE A 146 6.49 -13.62 -10.98
C ILE A 146 6.46 -15.02 -11.60
N SER A 147 7.50 -15.33 -12.40
CA SER A 147 7.71 -16.64 -13.01
C SER A 147 8.88 -17.41 -12.37
N ASP A 148 9.84 -16.71 -11.75
CA ASP A 148 11.07 -17.28 -11.18
C ASP A 148 10.82 -17.69 -9.72
N GLU A 149 11.04 -18.96 -9.41
CA GLU A 149 10.84 -19.52 -8.07
C GLU A 149 11.70 -18.83 -6.99
N SER A 150 12.88 -18.35 -7.35
CA SER A 150 13.76 -17.63 -6.41
C SER A 150 13.16 -16.32 -5.90
N LYS A 151 12.16 -15.77 -6.60
CA LYS A 151 11.46 -14.51 -6.29
C LYS A 151 10.07 -14.71 -5.68
N TYR A 152 9.65 -15.95 -5.48
CA TYR A 152 8.33 -16.22 -4.93
C TYR A 152 8.12 -15.54 -3.57
N THR A 153 6.93 -14.97 -3.39
CA THR A 153 6.44 -14.53 -2.08
C THR A 153 6.09 -15.77 -1.23
N LEU A 154 5.93 -15.57 0.06
CA LEU A 154 5.61 -16.64 1.01
C LEU A 154 4.30 -17.35 0.63
N THR A 155 3.25 -16.57 0.36
CA THR A 155 1.93 -17.08 -0.05
C THR A 155 2.00 -17.89 -1.34
N LEU A 156 2.77 -17.41 -2.33
CA LEU A 156 2.98 -18.11 -3.59
C LEU A 156 3.79 -19.40 -3.40
N GLY A 157 4.86 -19.35 -2.59
CA GLY A 157 5.67 -20.52 -2.25
C GLY A 157 4.88 -21.58 -1.49
N MET A 158 4.03 -21.17 -0.54
CA MET A 158 3.17 -22.10 0.19
C MET A 158 2.13 -22.79 -0.71
N ASN A 159 1.61 -22.09 -1.71
CA ASN A 159 0.68 -22.70 -2.65
C ASN A 159 1.35 -23.78 -3.51
N ARG A 160 2.63 -23.61 -3.86
CA ARG A 160 3.42 -24.62 -4.54
C ARG A 160 3.57 -25.91 -3.71
N LEU A 161 3.74 -25.79 -2.40
CA LEU A 161 3.82 -26.97 -1.52
C LEU A 161 2.52 -27.79 -1.54
N LYS A 162 1.37 -27.16 -1.76
CA LYS A 162 0.07 -27.84 -1.91
C LYS A 162 -0.08 -28.56 -3.26
N GLY A 163 0.62 -28.08 -4.30
CA GLY A 163 0.54 -28.63 -5.66
C GLY A 163 1.52 -29.75 -5.98
N MET A 164 2.53 -29.99 -5.13
CA MET A 164 3.43 -31.14 -5.27
C MET A 164 2.70 -32.42 -4.84
N PHE A 165 2.92 -33.51 -5.59
CA PHE A 165 2.26 -34.81 -5.43
C PHE A 165 2.32 -35.43 -4.03
N ILE A 166 3.06 -34.85 -3.10
CA ILE A 166 3.16 -35.25 -1.69
C ILE A 166 2.46 -34.14 -0.85
N GLN A 167 1.18 -34.33 -0.59
CA GLN A 167 0.48 -33.50 0.39
C GLN A 167 0.89 -33.98 1.81
N ASP A 168 2.01 -33.47 2.32
CA ASP A 168 2.31 -33.65 3.75
C ASP A 168 1.60 -32.56 4.55
N PRO A 169 0.52 -32.88 5.31
CA PRO A 169 -0.23 -31.93 6.11
C PRO A 169 0.65 -31.21 7.15
N ARG A 170 1.73 -31.87 7.60
CA ARG A 170 2.67 -31.30 8.58
C ARG A 170 3.46 -30.14 7.99
N LEU A 171 3.90 -30.27 6.74
CA LEU A 171 4.64 -29.23 6.04
C LEU A 171 3.77 -28.02 5.75
N ILE A 172 2.51 -28.26 5.38
CA ILE A 172 1.51 -27.19 5.17
C ILE A 172 1.23 -26.47 6.48
N ALA A 173 1.02 -27.23 7.57
CA ALA A 173 0.78 -26.65 8.90
C ALA A 173 1.98 -25.86 9.42
N ALA A 174 3.20 -26.36 9.25
CA ALA A 174 4.43 -25.65 9.60
C ALA A 174 4.58 -24.34 8.81
N GLY A 175 4.32 -24.36 7.50
CA GLY A 175 4.33 -23.16 6.66
C GLY A 175 3.28 -22.13 7.09
N ALA A 176 2.07 -22.58 7.45
CA ALA A 176 1.02 -21.71 7.96
C ALA A 176 1.43 -21.06 9.31
N LEU A 177 2.00 -21.81 10.25
CA LEU A 177 2.52 -21.27 11.50
C LEU A 177 3.61 -20.24 11.29
N VAL A 178 4.57 -20.52 10.40
CA VAL A 178 5.65 -19.59 10.05
C VAL A 178 5.09 -18.29 9.45
N SER A 179 4.01 -18.37 8.65
CA SER A 179 3.38 -17.19 8.06
C SER A 179 2.62 -16.31 9.06
N LEU A 180 2.22 -16.86 10.21
CA LEU A 180 1.56 -16.09 11.27
C LEU A 180 2.54 -15.29 12.13
N ILE A 181 3.80 -15.74 12.28
CA ILE A 181 4.79 -15.10 13.16
C ILE A 181 4.94 -13.61 12.87
N PRO A 182 5.20 -13.14 11.63
CA PRO A 182 5.37 -11.72 11.38
C PRO A 182 4.11 -10.91 11.61
N ILE A 183 2.93 -11.49 11.38
CA ILE A 183 1.66 -10.83 11.67
C ILE A 183 1.53 -10.59 13.17
N ILE A 184 1.77 -11.61 14.00
CA ILE A 184 1.69 -11.53 15.47
C ILE A 184 2.72 -10.55 16.03
N VAL A 185 3.93 -10.50 15.44
CA VAL A 185 4.99 -9.58 15.90
C VAL A 185 4.71 -8.14 15.49
N PHE A 186 4.00 -7.93 14.39
CA PHE A 186 3.69 -6.60 13.88
C PHE A 186 2.48 -5.95 14.59
N PHE A 187 1.58 -6.76 15.14
CA PHE A 187 0.40 -6.34 15.91
C PHE A 187 0.61 -6.47 17.42
#